data_57339495b59432e77dfcffcf0a062b7d
#
_entry.id   57339495b59432e77dfcffcf0a062b7d
#
_cell.length_a   1.000
_cell.length_b   1.000
_cell.length_c   1.000
_cell.angle_alpha   90.00
_cell.angle_beta   90.00
_cell.angle_gamma   90.00
#
_symmetry.space_group_name_H-M   'P 1'
#
loop_
_entity.id
_entity.type
_entity.pdbx_description
1 polymer ?
#
loop_
_entity_poly.entity_id
_entity_poly.type
_entity_poly.pdbx_seq_one_letter_code
_entity_poly.pdbx_strand_id
1 'polypeptide(L)'
;MTEPNISVTEDELHAYIDNELPVERRGAVEAWLATHPDDAERVRSWRAMAEELHARYDAVVDEPVPQRLEIERLARPQRRVLYGAIAATLAAFVIGGATGWLAHGVSAAPSSLQAFTLDALEAHRLYVVEVRHPVEVAGSERAHLQQWLSRRVGYTIKAPELDGSGLKLVGGRLLPGPQAPAAFLMYESPTGERFTLYTSRATAPTTQMRYVTRASDGALYWSDRGVGYVLSGPDDNKNRLEQVARAVYDQTEKNGG
;
A
#
# COMPACT_ATOMS: atom_id res chain seq x y z
N MET A 1 83.76 39.58 -2.71
CA MET A 1 82.77 38.90 -3.50
C MET A 1 82.80 37.45 -3.03
N THR A 2 81.83 37.12 -2.20
CA THR A 2 81.71 35.75 -1.67
C THR A 2 81.00 34.92 -2.75
N GLU A 3 81.68 33.96 -3.35
CA GLU A 3 81.04 32.99 -4.24
C GLU A 3 79.94 32.28 -3.46
N PRO A 4 78.74 32.10 -4.04
CA PRO A 4 77.72 31.30 -3.41
C PRO A 4 78.25 29.85 -3.32
N ASN A 5 78.46 29.38 -2.12
CA ASN A 5 78.77 27.97 -1.84
C ASN A 5 77.52 27.15 -2.28
N ILE A 6 77.51 26.70 -3.54
CA ILE A 6 76.45 25.89 -4.10
C ILE A 6 76.72 24.44 -3.63
N SER A 7 76.26 24.10 -2.43
CA SER A 7 76.29 22.70 -1.99
C SER A 7 75.29 21.91 -2.85
N VAL A 8 75.75 20.84 -3.43
CA VAL A 8 74.92 19.84 -4.14
C VAL A 8 74.47 18.80 -3.13
N THR A 9 73.16 18.54 -3.14
CA THR A 9 72.54 17.53 -2.24
C THR A 9 72.58 16.13 -2.87
N GLU A 10 72.52 15.10 -2.05
CA GLU A 10 72.43 13.70 -2.53
C GLU A 10 71.22 13.46 -3.43
N ASP A 11 70.06 14.07 -3.11
CA ASP A 11 68.85 14.03 -3.96
C ASP A 11 69.10 14.61 -5.36
N GLU A 12 69.87 15.69 -5.48
CA GLU A 12 70.25 16.27 -6.77
C GLU A 12 71.20 15.35 -7.56
N LEU A 13 72.07 14.61 -6.87
CA LEU A 13 72.93 13.59 -7.52
C LEU A 13 72.09 12.43 -8.06
N HIS A 14 71.08 11.97 -7.31
CA HIS A 14 70.14 10.94 -7.80
C HIS A 14 69.32 11.45 -8.98
N ALA A 15 68.71 12.67 -8.89
CA ALA A 15 67.97 13.26 -9.97
C ALA A 15 68.81 13.51 -11.23
N TYR A 16 70.12 13.73 -11.07
CA TYR A 16 71.09 13.85 -12.17
C TYR A 16 71.28 12.52 -12.90
N ILE A 17 71.34 11.39 -12.18
CA ILE A 17 71.46 10.07 -12.76
C ILE A 17 70.20 9.64 -13.49
N ASP A 18 69.04 9.97 -12.91
CA ASP A 18 67.73 9.61 -13.46
C ASP A 18 67.28 10.55 -14.56
N ASN A 19 68.10 11.57 -14.95
CA ASN A 19 67.78 12.59 -15.90
C ASN A 19 66.56 13.48 -15.54
N GLU A 20 66.22 13.51 -14.26
CA GLU A 20 65.09 14.33 -13.72
C GLU A 20 65.55 15.66 -13.12
N LEU A 21 66.87 15.95 -13.12
CA LEU A 21 67.37 17.22 -12.65
C LEU A 21 67.02 18.33 -13.60
N PRO A 22 66.50 19.53 -13.11
CA PRO A 22 66.25 20.70 -13.93
C PRO A 22 67.50 21.16 -14.67
N VAL A 23 67.29 21.57 -15.91
CA VAL A 23 68.40 21.93 -16.84
C VAL A 23 69.31 23.00 -16.27
N GLU A 24 68.74 23.95 -15.52
CA GLU A 24 69.45 25.07 -14.87
C GLU A 24 70.44 24.60 -13.79
N ARG A 25 70.12 23.47 -13.14
CA ARG A 25 70.93 22.91 -12.05
C ARG A 25 72.01 21.95 -12.55
N ARG A 26 71.85 21.38 -13.76
CA ARG A 26 72.76 20.35 -14.30
C ARG A 26 74.19 20.82 -14.36
N GLY A 27 74.44 22.06 -14.86
CA GLY A 27 75.79 22.60 -14.90
C GLY A 27 76.46 22.80 -13.54
N ALA A 28 75.66 23.13 -12.52
CA ALA A 28 76.20 23.26 -11.16
C ALA A 28 76.58 21.91 -10.55
N VAL A 29 75.81 20.85 -10.81
CA VAL A 29 76.12 19.48 -10.37
C VAL A 29 77.36 18.95 -11.10
N GLU A 30 77.48 19.20 -12.38
CA GLU A 30 78.66 18.79 -13.18
C GLU A 30 79.95 19.49 -12.69
N ALA A 31 79.88 20.82 -12.41
CA ALA A 31 81.00 21.54 -11.80
C ALA A 31 81.35 21.04 -10.40
N TRP A 32 80.33 20.65 -9.60
CA TRP A 32 80.53 20.04 -8.27
C TRP A 32 81.31 18.71 -8.40
N LEU A 33 80.80 17.80 -9.25
CA LEU A 33 81.42 16.47 -9.49
C LEU A 33 82.85 16.61 -10.00
N ALA A 34 83.24 17.63 -10.77
CA ALA A 34 84.59 17.85 -11.22
C ALA A 34 85.57 18.18 -10.07
N THR A 35 85.05 18.72 -8.93
CA THR A 35 85.86 19.10 -7.77
C THR A 35 85.71 18.16 -6.55
N HIS A 36 84.75 17.23 -6.58
CA HIS A 36 84.46 16.28 -5.54
C HIS A 36 84.56 14.83 -6.03
N PRO A 37 85.73 14.26 -6.03
CA PRO A 37 86.01 12.92 -6.62
C PRO A 37 85.19 11.83 -5.96
N ASP A 38 84.89 11.92 -4.63
CA ASP A 38 84.13 10.90 -3.90
C ASP A 38 82.69 10.85 -4.39
N ASP A 39 82.06 12.02 -4.63
CA ASP A 39 80.70 12.07 -5.15
C ASP A 39 80.66 11.67 -6.66
N ALA A 40 81.67 11.99 -7.41
CA ALA A 40 81.80 11.52 -8.78
C ALA A 40 81.94 9.99 -8.87
N GLU A 41 82.66 9.34 -7.94
CA GLU A 41 82.75 7.89 -7.86
C GLU A 41 81.39 7.25 -7.51
N ARG A 42 80.67 7.85 -6.55
CA ARG A 42 79.33 7.38 -6.20
C ARG A 42 78.35 7.49 -7.36
N VAL A 43 78.32 8.60 -8.07
CA VAL A 43 77.47 8.79 -9.25
C VAL A 43 77.84 7.78 -10.35
N ARG A 44 79.16 7.50 -10.57
CA ARG A 44 79.55 6.48 -11.54
C ARG A 44 79.06 5.07 -11.14
N SER A 45 79.20 4.73 -9.85
CA SER A 45 78.73 3.42 -9.36
C SER A 45 77.25 3.27 -9.48
N TRP A 46 76.48 4.29 -9.15
CA TRP A 46 75.00 4.28 -9.27
C TRP A 46 74.55 4.20 -10.74
N ARG A 47 75.25 4.90 -11.67
CA ARG A 47 74.92 4.85 -13.08
C ARG A 47 75.22 3.44 -13.64
N ALA A 48 76.36 2.83 -13.26
CA ALA A 48 76.69 1.45 -13.66
C ALA A 48 75.60 0.47 -13.12
N MET A 49 75.16 0.64 -11.88
CA MET A 49 74.06 -0.18 -11.33
C MET A 49 72.75 0.00 -12.06
N ALA A 50 72.38 1.25 -12.43
CA ALA A 50 71.17 1.52 -13.20
C ALA A 50 71.25 0.89 -14.60
N GLU A 51 72.42 0.99 -15.28
CA GLU A 51 72.67 0.36 -16.56
C GLU A 51 72.57 -1.17 -16.52
N GLU A 52 73.09 -1.80 -15.44
CA GLU A 52 72.98 -3.24 -15.24
C GLU A 52 71.51 -3.68 -15.03
N LEU A 53 70.72 -2.89 -14.23
CA LEU A 53 69.30 -3.14 -14.01
C LEU A 53 68.53 -3.01 -15.33
N HIS A 54 68.75 -1.95 -16.11
CA HIS A 54 68.12 -1.77 -17.41
C HIS A 54 68.45 -2.92 -18.36
N ALA A 55 69.75 -3.30 -18.47
CA ALA A 55 70.16 -4.40 -19.34
C ALA A 55 69.49 -5.74 -18.98
N ARG A 56 69.13 -5.91 -17.68
CA ARG A 56 68.51 -7.14 -17.21
C ARG A 56 66.98 -7.14 -17.29
N TYR A 57 66.35 -5.99 -17.15
CA TYR A 57 64.91 -5.92 -16.95
C TYR A 57 64.13 -5.16 -18.02
N ASP A 58 64.78 -4.40 -18.91
CA ASP A 58 64.08 -3.63 -19.98
C ASP A 58 63.20 -4.54 -20.85
N ALA A 59 63.62 -5.77 -21.11
CA ALA A 59 62.79 -6.70 -21.89
C ALA A 59 61.47 -7.06 -21.21
N VAL A 60 61.39 -6.93 -19.86
CA VAL A 60 60.17 -7.23 -19.10
C VAL A 60 59.12 -6.10 -19.25
N VAL A 61 59.57 -4.88 -19.59
CA VAL A 61 58.67 -3.73 -19.78
C VAL A 61 57.78 -3.94 -20.99
N ASP A 62 58.31 -4.65 -22.01
CA ASP A 62 57.56 -4.92 -23.26
C ASP A 62 56.68 -6.18 -23.15
N GLU A 63 56.73 -6.90 -22.01
CA GLU A 63 55.88 -8.06 -21.82
C GLU A 63 54.39 -7.67 -21.76
N PRO A 64 53.49 -8.39 -22.48
CA PRO A 64 52.10 -8.11 -22.44
C PRO A 64 51.55 -8.29 -21.04
N VAL A 65 50.79 -7.29 -20.53
CA VAL A 65 50.15 -7.34 -19.21
C VAL A 65 49.24 -8.57 -19.14
N PRO A 66 49.40 -9.43 -18.12
CA PRO A 66 48.54 -10.58 -17.97
C PRO A 66 47.04 -10.15 -17.93
N GLN A 67 46.17 -10.87 -18.65
CA GLN A 67 44.74 -10.53 -18.80
C GLN A 67 44.01 -10.29 -17.47
N ARG A 68 44.46 -10.95 -16.41
CA ARG A 68 43.91 -10.79 -15.05
C ARG A 68 44.17 -9.41 -14.44
N LEU A 69 45.13 -8.64 -14.97
CA LEU A 69 45.55 -7.33 -14.49
C LEU A 69 45.08 -6.20 -15.44
N GLU A 70 44.37 -6.53 -16.54
CA GLU A 70 43.77 -5.52 -17.40
C GLU A 70 42.64 -4.78 -16.68
N ILE A 71 42.91 -3.58 -16.19
CA ILE A 71 41.97 -2.71 -15.47
C ILE A 71 40.72 -2.43 -16.32
N GLU A 72 40.88 -2.31 -17.63
CA GLU A 72 39.74 -2.08 -18.54
C GLU A 72 38.73 -3.23 -18.56
N ARG A 73 39.17 -4.47 -18.35
CA ARG A 73 38.27 -5.62 -18.21
C ARG A 73 37.59 -5.67 -16.85
N LEU A 74 38.30 -5.29 -15.80
CA LEU A 74 37.75 -5.20 -14.45
C LEU A 74 36.77 -4.03 -14.31
N ALA A 75 37.03 -2.93 -15.05
CA ALA A 75 36.19 -1.74 -15.05
C ALA A 75 34.99 -1.81 -16.04
N ARG A 76 34.93 -2.82 -16.91
CA ARG A 76 33.77 -2.99 -17.78
C ARG A 76 32.56 -3.40 -16.93
N PRO A 77 31.60 -2.47 -16.63
CA PRO A 77 30.39 -2.88 -15.99
C PRO A 77 29.75 -3.93 -16.89
N GLN A 78 29.32 -5.04 -16.32
CA GLN A 78 28.57 -6.07 -17.05
C GLN A 78 27.19 -5.47 -17.45
N ARG A 79 27.21 -4.53 -18.41
CA ARG A 79 26.00 -3.81 -18.86
C ARG A 79 24.89 -4.77 -19.22
N ARG A 80 25.23 -5.96 -19.73
CA ARG A 80 24.24 -7.01 -20.02
C ARG A 80 23.53 -7.53 -18.76
N VAL A 81 24.26 -7.68 -17.65
CA VAL A 81 23.68 -8.10 -16.37
C VAL A 81 22.81 -6.97 -15.78
N LEU A 82 23.28 -5.73 -15.89
CA LEU A 82 22.52 -4.56 -15.44
C LEU A 82 21.20 -4.40 -16.24
N TYR A 83 21.27 -4.49 -17.57
CA TYR A 83 20.06 -4.42 -18.41
C TYR A 83 19.12 -5.61 -18.16
N GLY A 84 19.68 -6.81 -17.93
CA GLY A 84 18.91 -7.99 -17.55
C GLY A 84 18.19 -7.81 -16.19
N ALA A 85 18.87 -7.24 -15.19
CA ALA A 85 18.28 -6.94 -13.90
C ALA A 85 17.17 -5.90 -14.01
N ILE A 86 17.37 -4.80 -14.75
CA ILE A 86 16.36 -3.77 -14.99
C ILE A 86 15.13 -4.36 -15.70
N ALA A 87 15.35 -5.17 -16.75
CA ALA A 87 14.26 -5.82 -17.48
C ALA A 87 13.46 -6.78 -16.58
N ALA A 88 14.15 -7.57 -15.73
CA ALA A 88 13.50 -8.47 -14.77
C ALA A 88 12.67 -7.70 -13.73
N THR A 89 13.19 -6.57 -13.22
CA THR A 89 12.48 -5.72 -12.27
C THR A 89 11.22 -5.10 -12.88
N LEU A 90 11.33 -4.59 -14.12
CA LEU A 90 10.19 -4.05 -14.86
C LEU A 90 9.13 -5.12 -15.13
N ALA A 91 9.56 -6.32 -15.56
CA ALA A 91 8.64 -7.44 -15.77
C ALA A 91 7.93 -7.85 -14.47
N ALA A 92 8.65 -7.95 -13.34
CA ALA A 92 8.09 -8.24 -12.04
C ALA A 92 7.10 -7.14 -11.58
N PHE A 93 7.40 -5.87 -11.85
CA PHE A 93 6.52 -4.76 -11.54
C PHE A 93 5.22 -4.79 -12.36
N VAL A 94 5.32 -5.07 -13.67
CA VAL A 94 4.14 -5.19 -14.56
C VAL A 94 3.28 -6.39 -14.17
N ILE A 95 3.90 -7.55 -13.91
CA ILE A 95 3.18 -8.76 -13.49
C ILE A 95 2.56 -8.54 -12.11
N GLY A 96 3.30 -7.98 -11.15
CA GLY A 96 2.80 -7.67 -9.80
C GLY A 96 1.70 -6.61 -9.83
N GLY A 97 1.82 -5.58 -10.66
CA GLY A 97 0.80 -4.56 -10.87
C GLY A 97 -0.47 -5.12 -11.51
N ALA A 98 -0.33 -5.95 -12.55
CA ALA A 98 -1.47 -6.59 -13.21
C ALA A 98 -2.18 -7.60 -12.29
N THR A 99 -1.42 -8.45 -11.57
CA THR A 99 -1.99 -9.39 -10.61
C THR A 99 -2.62 -8.68 -9.41
N GLY A 100 -2.00 -7.60 -8.90
CA GLY A 100 -2.55 -6.76 -7.84
C GLY A 100 -3.84 -6.07 -8.26
N TRP A 101 -3.90 -5.55 -9.48
CA TRP A 101 -5.11 -4.95 -10.05
C TRP A 101 -6.24 -5.99 -10.22
N LEU A 102 -5.93 -7.16 -10.78
CA LEU A 102 -6.89 -8.27 -10.91
C LEU A 102 -7.35 -8.77 -9.53
N ALA A 103 -6.44 -8.94 -8.57
CA ALA A 103 -6.77 -9.34 -7.21
C ALA A 103 -7.59 -8.26 -6.48
N HIS A 104 -7.34 -6.97 -6.70
CA HIS A 104 -8.16 -5.89 -6.16
C HIS A 104 -9.61 -5.93 -6.73
N GLY A 105 -9.77 -6.24 -7.99
CA GLY A 105 -11.09 -6.43 -8.61
C GLY A 105 -11.82 -7.70 -8.13
N VAL A 106 -11.09 -8.71 -7.67
CA VAL A 106 -11.64 -9.97 -7.09
C VAL A 106 -11.80 -9.88 -5.56
N SER A 107 -11.05 -9.02 -4.87
CA SER A 107 -11.35 -8.62 -3.49
C SER A 107 -12.63 -7.78 -3.54
N ALA A 108 -13.77 -8.48 -3.71
CA ALA A 108 -15.07 -7.88 -3.75
C ALA A 108 -15.22 -7.00 -2.50
N ALA A 109 -15.17 -5.68 -2.67
CA ALA A 109 -15.85 -4.81 -1.72
C ALA A 109 -17.22 -5.46 -1.49
N PRO A 110 -17.66 -5.64 -0.23
CA PRO A 110 -18.96 -6.24 0.03
C PRO A 110 -19.97 -5.58 -0.89
N SER A 111 -20.76 -6.36 -1.62
CA SER A 111 -21.74 -5.79 -2.54
C SER A 111 -22.49 -4.72 -1.75
N SER A 112 -22.88 -3.63 -2.41
CA SER A 112 -23.57 -2.52 -1.72
C SER A 112 -24.72 -3.01 -0.83
N LEU A 113 -25.36 -4.10 -1.24
CA LEU A 113 -26.43 -4.77 -0.48
C LEU A 113 -25.88 -5.55 0.74
N GLN A 114 -24.68 -6.09 0.66
CA GLN A 114 -24.06 -6.81 1.78
C GLN A 114 -23.54 -5.84 2.86
N ALA A 115 -22.94 -4.71 2.46
CA ALA A 115 -22.58 -3.63 3.38
C ALA A 115 -23.85 -3.06 4.07
N PHE A 116 -24.89 -2.82 3.31
CA PHE A 116 -26.20 -2.39 3.81
C PHE A 116 -26.79 -3.35 4.84
N THR A 117 -26.66 -4.66 4.62
CA THR A 117 -27.13 -5.69 5.55
C THR A 117 -26.34 -5.69 6.84
N LEU A 118 -25.01 -5.47 6.77
CA LEU A 118 -24.16 -5.38 7.97
C LEU A 118 -24.53 -4.15 8.81
N ASP A 119 -24.73 -2.99 8.20
CA ASP A 119 -25.16 -1.76 8.89
C ASP A 119 -26.51 -1.97 9.59
N ALA A 120 -27.45 -2.65 8.95
CA ALA A 120 -28.74 -2.97 9.52
C ALA A 120 -28.63 -3.89 10.75
N LEU A 121 -27.76 -4.92 10.68
CA LEU A 121 -27.51 -5.82 11.80
C LEU A 121 -26.82 -5.10 12.96
N GLU A 122 -25.91 -4.19 12.68
CA GLU A 122 -25.27 -3.37 13.73
C GLU A 122 -26.27 -2.41 14.37
N ALA A 123 -27.14 -1.80 13.58
CA ALA A 123 -28.23 -0.99 14.10
C ALA A 123 -29.20 -1.83 14.96
N HIS A 124 -29.56 -3.03 14.50
CA HIS A 124 -30.41 -3.93 15.29
C HIS A 124 -29.79 -4.20 16.66
N ARG A 125 -28.53 -4.62 16.72
CA ARG A 125 -27.82 -4.93 17.97
C ARG A 125 -27.71 -3.74 18.91
N LEU A 126 -27.48 -2.55 18.36
CA LEU A 126 -27.35 -1.33 19.15
C LEU A 126 -28.67 -0.96 19.83
N TYR A 127 -29.79 -1.06 19.11
CA TYR A 127 -31.05 -0.54 19.56
C TYR A 127 -32.00 -1.58 20.18
N VAL A 128 -31.79 -2.86 19.92
CA VAL A 128 -32.63 -3.93 20.51
C VAL A 128 -32.47 -4.03 22.03
N VAL A 129 -31.30 -3.66 22.55
CA VAL A 129 -31.02 -3.66 24.00
C VAL A 129 -31.37 -2.35 24.69
N GLU A 130 -31.67 -1.30 23.88
CA GLU A 130 -32.01 0.03 24.43
C GLU A 130 -33.41 0.02 25.05
N VAL A 131 -33.50 0.43 26.32
CA VAL A 131 -34.75 0.40 27.06
C VAL A 131 -35.45 1.77 27.11
N ARG A 132 -34.65 2.85 27.30
CA ARG A 132 -35.22 4.18 27.50
C ARG A 132 -35.61 4.88 26.20
N HIS A 133 -34.76 4.79 25.20
CA HIS A 133 -34.88 5.51 23.93
C HIS A 133 -34.65 4.61 22.71
N PRO A 134 -35.42 3.49 22.58
CA PRO A 134 -35.25 2.55 21.49
C PRO A 134 -35.64 3.18 20.14
N VAL A 135 -36.51 4.17 20.15
CA VAL A 135 -37.06 4.86 18.96
C VAL A 135 -37.08 6.37 19.18
N GLU A 136 -37.18 7.16 18.15
CA GLU A 136 -37.31 8.62 18.16
C GLU A 136 -38.79 9.05 18.13
N VAL A 137 -39.61 8.32 17.37
CA VAL A 137 -41.06 8.54 17.28
C VAL A 137 -41.77 7.24 17.62
N ALA A 138 -42.69 7.33 18.54
CA ALA A 138 -43.43 6.18 19.07
C ALA A 138 -44.37 5.57 18.02
N GLY A 139 -44.59 4.26 18.09
CA GLY A 139 -45.53 3.55 17.23
C GLY A 139 -47.00 3.99 17.38
N SER A 140 -47.33 4.56 18.53
CA SER A 140 -48.66 5.20 18.77
C SER A 140 -48.92 6.40 17.86
N GLU A 141 -47.83 7.07 17.42
CA GLU A 141 -47.88 8.20 16.48
C GLU A 141 -47.59 7.75 15.04
N ARG A 142 -48.12 6.60 14.64
CA ARG A 142 -47.81 5.93 13.36
C ARG A 142 -47.90 6.85 12.13
N ALA A 143 -48.95 7.65 12.02
CA ALA A 143 -49.14 8.56 10.89
C ALA A 143 -48.03 9.62 10.82
N HIS A 144 -47.65 10.18 11.98
CA HIS A 144 -46.54 11.12 12.09
C HIS A 144 -45.20 10.47 11.76
N LEU A 145 -44.94 9.31 12.31
CA LEU A 145 -43.72 8.51 12.09
C LEU A 145 -43.50 8.25 10.59
N GLN A 146 -44.56 7.74 9.91
CA GLN A 146 -44.47 7.43 8.47
C GLN A 146 -44.24 8.69 7.62
N GLN A 147 -44.95 9.76 7.91
CA GLN A 147 -44.80 11.03 7.18
C GLN A 147 -43.40 11.63 7.41
N TRP A 148 -42.92 11.63 8.64
CA TRP A 148 -41.62 12.17 9.00
C TRP A 148 -40.47 11.37 8.36
N LEU A 149 -40.46 10.03 8.48
CA LEU A 149 -39.49 9.17 7.83
C LEU A 149 -39.51 9.32 6.31
N SER A 150 -40.70 9.32 5.71
CA SER A 150 -40.83 9.45 4.24
C SER A 150 -40.17 10.73 3.73
N ARG A 151 -40.33 11.85 4.42
CA ARG A 151 -39.72 13.13 4.04
C ARG A 151 -38.18 13.07 4.15
N ARG A 152 -37.68 12.34 5.12
CA ARG A 152 -36.24 12.24 5.41
C ARG A 152 -35.49 11.30 4.47
N VAL A 153 -36.11 10.15 4.13
CA VAL A 153 -35.49 9.15 3.25
C VAL A 153 -35.78 9.41 1.75
N GLY A 154 -36.76 10.28 1.45
CA GLY A 154 -37.11 10.68 0.08
C GLY A 154 -37.90 9.65 -0.71
N TYR A 155 -38.60 8.72 -0.06
CA TYR A 155 -39.59 7.79 -0.61
C TYR A 155 -40.64 7.46 0.46
N THR A 156 -41.79 6.91 0.04
CA THR A 156 -42.90 6.63 0.94
C THR A 156 -42.58 5.48 1.88
N ILE A 157 -42.54 5.73 3.17
CA ILE A 157 -42.43 4.72 4.23
C ILE A 157 -43.86 4.39 4.71
N LYS A 158 -44.18 3.10 4.65
CA LYS A 158 -45.36 2.55 5.33
C LYS A 158 -44.84 1.51 6.31
N ALA A 159 -45.12 1.70 7.61
CA ALA A 159 -44.78 0.71 8.62
C ALA A 159 -45.70 -0.51 8.43
N PRO A 160 -45.16 -1.71 8.15
CA PRO A 160 -46.01 -2.90 8.00
C PRO A 160 -46.83 -3.22 9.23
N GLU A 161 -48.05 -3.74 9.02
CA GLU A 161 -48.91 -4.26 10.11
C GLU A 161 -48.49 -5.69 10.40
N LEU A 162 -47.92 -5.93 11.59
CA LEU A 162 -47.39 -7.25 11.96
C LEU A 162 -48.13 -7.87 13.14
N ASP A 163 -49.29 -7.32 13.49
CA ASP A 163 -50.13 -7.88 14.58
C ASP A 163 -50.51 -9.36 14.32
N GLY A 164 -50.75 -9.72 13.04
CA GLY A 164 -51.00 -11.11 12.63
C GLY A 164 -49.81 -12.06 12.87
N SER A 165 -48.59 -11.49 13.02
CA SER A 165 -47.37 -12.22 13.40
C SER A 165 -47.04 -12.07 14.90
N GLY A 166 -47.94 -11.48 15.68
CA GLY A 166 -47.74 -11.24 17.12
C GLY A 166 -46.73 -10.14 17.43
N LEU A 167 -46.50 -9.20 16.51
CA LEU A 167 -45.52 -8.14 16.67
C LEU A 167 -46.21 -6.77 16.62
N LYS A 168 -45.99 -5.94 17.64
CA LYS A 168 -46.49 -4.58 17.71
C LYS A 168 -45.40 -3.55 17.37
N LEU A 169 -45.77 -2.51 16.65
CA LEU A 169 -44.85 -1.42 16.33
C LEU A 169 -44.51 -0.64 17.58
N VAL A 170 -43.25 -0.69 18.01
CA VAL A 170 -42.70 0.13 19.09
C VAL A 170 -42.51 1.59 18.60
N GLY A 171 -42.06 1.76 17.38
CA GLY A 171 -41.81 3.04 16.77
C GLY A 171 -40.72 3.00 15.71
N GLY A 172 -40.09 4.13 15.47
CA GLY A 172 -39.00 4.20 14.51
C GLY A 172 -38.06 5.37 14.75
N ARG A 173 -36.98 5.37 13.99
CA ARG A 173 -35.93 6.40 13.99
C ARG A 173 -35.28 6.57 12.64
N LEU A 174 -34.57 7.68 12.47
CA LEU A 174 -33.74 7.94 11.30
C LEU A 174 -32.30 7.56 11.62
N LEU A 175 -31.68 6.78 10.73
CA LEU A 175 -30.27 6.39 10.85
C LEU A 175 -29.47 6.82 9.62
N PRO A 176 -28.16 7.02 9.74
CA PRO A 176 -27.31 7.10 8.59
C PRO A 176 -27.31 5.75 7.85
N GLY A 177 -27.36 5.78 6.53
CA GLY A 177 -27.20 4.61 5.68
C GLY A 177 -26.00 4.78 4.76
N PRO A 178 -25.56 3.72 4.04
CA PRO A 178 -24.33 3.74 3.26
C PRO A 178 -24.33 4.76 2.11
N GLN A 179 -25.49 5.05 1.55
CA GLN A 179 -25.64 5.96 0.40
C GLN A 179 -26.67 7.06 0.64
N ALA A 180 -27.63 6.82 1.51
CA ALA A 180 -28.74 7.74 1.82
C ALA A 180 -29.24 7.47 3.24
N PRO A 181 -29.96 8.39 3.85
CA PRO A 181 -30.61 8.15 5.15
C PRO A 181 -31.48 6.90 5.11
N ALA A 182 -31.50 6.18 6.24
CA ALA A 182 -32.24 4.95 6.41
C ALA A 182 -33.35 5.13 7.43
N ALA A 183 -34.51 4.55 7.17
CA ALA A 183 -35.57 4.42 8.15
C ALA A 183 -35.39 3.10 8.91
N PHE A 184 -35.52 3.16 10.22
CA PHE A 184 -35.42 2.03 11.11
C PHE A 184 -36.75 1.94 11.89
N LEU A 185 -37.44 0.82 11.75
CA LEU A 185 -38.69 0.52 12.45
C LEU A 185 -38.44 -0.63 13.44
N MET A 186 -38.92 -0.51 14.65
CA MET A 186 -38.79 -1.53 15.68
C MET A 186 -40.16 -2.11 16.03
N TYR A 187 -40.19 -3.42 16.11
CA TYR A 187 -41.37 -4.19 16.52
C TYR A 187 -40.99 -5.07 17.72
N GLU A 188 -41.96 -5.31 18.59
CA GLU A 188 -41.76 -6.13 19.77
C GLU A 188 -42.90 -7.13 19.97
N SER A 189 -42.56 -8.36 20.36
CA SER A 189 -43.52 -9.40 20.72
C SER A 189 -43.98 -9.24 22.16
N PRO A 190 -45.08 -9.88 22.56
CA PRO A 190 -45.53 -9.93 23.96
C PRO A 190 -44.50 -10.57 24.90
N THR A 191 -43.57 -11.36 24.38
CA THR A 191 -42.46 -11.98 25.13
C THR A 191 -41.21 -11.10 25.23
N GLY A 192 -41.23 -9.90 24.61
CA GLY A 192 -40.12 -8.95 24.63
C GLY A 192 -39.07 -9.20 23.52
N GLU A 193 -39.33 -10.13 22.59
CA GLU A 193 -38.45 -10.28 21.44
C GLU A 193 -38.62 -9.11 20.47
N ARG A 194 -37.50 -8.54 20.03
CA ARG A 194 -37.50 -7.39 19.16
C ARG A 194 -37.06 -7.75 17.74
N PHE A 195 -37.80 -7.24 16.77
CA PHE A 195 -37.51 -7.31 15.35
C PHE A 195 -37.34 -5.90 14.80
N THR A 196 -36.44 -5.73 13.87
CA THR A 196 -36.20 -4.42 13.28
C THR A 196 -36.25 -4.48 11.76
N LEU A 197 -36.93 -3.54 11.15
CA LEU A 197 -36.95 -3.35 9.71
C LEU A 197 -36.14 -2.10 9.38
N TYR A 198 -35.01 -2.31 8.73
CA TYR A 198 -34.13 -1.27 8.24
C TYR A 198 -34.33 -1.09 6.73
N THR A 199 -34.55 0.13 6.26
CA THR A 199 -34.80 0.39 4.86
C THR A 199 -34.15 1.70 4.40
N SER A 200 -33.51 1.65 3.21
CA SER A 200 -32.88 2.82 2.59
C SER A 200 -32.90 2.67 1.07
N ARG A 201 -32.58 3.74 0.34
CA ARG A 201 -32.37 3.63 -1.10
C ARG A 201 -31.22 2.68 -1.38
N ALA A 202 -31.41 1.82 -2.38
CA ALA A 202 -30.39 0.88 -2.83
C ALA A 202 -30.28 0.97 -4.37
N THR A 203 -29.04 0.94 -4.85
CA THR A 203 -28.76 0.85 -6.30
C THR A 203 -28.81 -0.59 -6.81
N ALA A 204 -29.00 -1.56 -5.90
CA ALA A 204 -29.08 -2.96 -6.26
C ALA A 204 -30.38 -3.26 -7.03
N PRO A 205 -30.34 -4.14 -8.04
CA PRO A 205 -31.55 -4.60 -8.73
C PRO A 205 -32.48 -5.34 -7.76
N THR A 206 -33.74 -5.46 -8.10
CA THR A 206 -34.70 -6.29 -7.35
C THR A 206 -34.15 -7.70 -7.15
N THR A 207 -34.10 -8.15 -5.91
CA THR A 207 -33.52 -9.46 -5.55
C THR A 207 -34.50 -10.31 -4.73
N GLN A 208 -34.35 -11.62 -4.83
CA GLN A 208 -35.01 -12.52 -3.90
C GLN A 208 -34.46 -12.33 -2.48
N MET A 209 -35.27 -12.66 -1.48
CA MET A 209 -34.86 -12.66 -0.08
C MET A 209 -33.68 -13.58 0.15
N ARG A 210 -32.67 -13.07 0.85
CA ARG A 210 -31.49 -13.84 1.26
C ARG A 210 -31.32 -13.75 2.76
N TYR A 211 -30.97 -14.88 3.34
CA TYR A 211 -30.71 -15.02 4.76
C TYR A 211 -29.23 -14.87 5.07
N VAL A 212 -28.93 -14.20 6.15
CA VAL A 212 -27.58 -14.07 6.75
C VAL A 212 -27.71 -14.11 8.25
N THR A 213 -26.72 -14.71 8.90
CA THR A 213 -26.61 -14.73 10.36
C THR A 213 -25.31 -14.14 10.82
N ARG A 214 -25.32 -13.49 11.97
CA ARG A 214 -24.12 -12.96 12.62
C ARG A 214 -24.32 -13.01 14.14
N ALA A 215 -23.49 -13.81 14.81
CA ALA A 215 -23.60 -14.12 16.25
C ALA A 215 -24.99 -14.71 16.58
N SER A 216 -25.79 -14.02 17.41
CA SER A 216 -27.12 -14.45 17.88
C SER A 216 -28.27 -13.89 17.01
N ASP A 217 -27.96 -13.13 15.97
CA ASP A 217 -28.98 -12.43 15.21
C ASP A 217 -29.00 -12.90 13.76
N GLY A 218 -30.22 -13.15 13.25
CA GLY A 218 -30.52 -13.44 11.89
C GLY A 218 -31.06 -12.21 11.16
N ALA A 219 -30.78 -12.13 9.85
CA ALA A 219 -31.40 -11.12 9.00
C ALA A 219 -31.81 -11.71 7.66
N LEU A 220 -32.94 -11.24 7.16
CA LEU A 220 -33.40 -11.44 5.79
C LEU A 220 -33.31 -10.10 5.07
N TYR A 221 -32.64 -10.07 3.94
CA TYR A 221 -32.48 -8.88 3.15
C TYR A 221 -32.92 -9.09 1.70
N TRP A 222 -33.49 -8.06 1.12
CA TRP A 222 -33.89 -7.98 -0.30
C TRP A 222 -33.89 -6.54 -0.78
N SER A 223 -33.99 -6.37 -2.07
CA SER A 223 -34.26 -5.06 -2.68
C SER A 223 -35.43 -5.14 -3.62
N ASP A 224 -36.24 -4.10 -3.64
CA ASP A 224 -37.35 -3.92 -4.57
C ASP A 224 -37.48 -2.46 -5.01
N ARG A 225 -37.58 -2.24 -6.32
CA ARG A 225 -37.81 -0.91 -6.92
C ARG A 225 -36.88 0.19 -6.39
N GLY A 226 -35.58 -0.13 -6.21
CA GLY A 226 -34.57 0.82 -5.74
C GLY A 226 -34.59 1.11 -4.24
N VAL A 227 -35.31 0.30 -3.47
CA VAL A 227 -35.30 0.32 -2.00
C VAL A 227 -34.76 -1.01 -1.49
N GLY A 228 -33.81 -0.94 -0.58
CA GLY A 228 -33.29 -2.09 0.14
C GLY A 228 -34.01 -2.26 1.47
N TYR A 229 -34.25 -3.48 1.86
CA TYR A 229 -34.91 -3.87 3.08
C TYR A 229 -34.04 -4.91 3.82
N VAL A 230 -33.91 -4.76 5.12
CA VAL A 230 -33.32 -5.76 6.00
C VAL A 230 -34.24 -5.95 7.20
N LEU A 231 -34.75 -7.15 7.37
CA LEU A 231 -35.47 -7.53 8.57
C LEU A 231 -34.54 -8.34 9.46
N SER A 232 -34.27 -7.85 10.66
CA SER A 232 -33.39 -8.51 11.63
C SER A 232 -34.20 -8.92 12.90
N GLY A 233 -33.77 -10.01 13.49
CA GLY A 233 -34.37 -10.56 14.72
C GLY A 233 -33.51 -11.68 15.30
N PRO A 234 -33.93 -12.32 16.41
CA PRO A 234 -33.24 -13.46 17.00
C PRO A 234 -33.04 -14.62 16.01
N ASP A 235 -31.86 -15.19 15.99
CA ASP A 235 -31.48 -16.28 15.07
C ASP A 235 -31.97 -17.66 15.53
N ASP A 236 -32.44 -17.77 16.74
CA ASP A 236 -32.93 -19.02 17.32
C ASP A 236 -34.19 -19.60 16.64
N ASN A 237 -34.91 -18.76 15.86
CA ASN A 237 -36.10 -19.14 15.13
C ASN A 237 -36.15 -18.54 13.70
N LYS A 238 -35.31 -19.10 12.83
CA LYS A 238 -35.25 -18.73 11.40
C LYS A 238 -36.63 -18.79 10.72
N ASN A 239 -37.45 -19.77 11.00
CA ASN A 239 -38.79 -19.95 10.39
C ASN A 239 -39.68 -18.75 10.76
N ARG A 240 -39.60 -18.24 11.99
CA ARG A 240 -40.37 -17.07 12.44
C ARG A 240 -39.90 -15.82 11.71
N LEU A 241 -38.58 -15.64 11.61
CA LEU A 241 -38.01 -14.50 10.87
C LEU A 241 -38.45 -14.52 9.41
N GLU A 242 -38.47 -15.69 8.74
CA GLU A 242 -38.97 -15.84 7.38
C GLU A 242 -40.47 -15.53 7.25
N GLN A 243 -41.30 -15.94 8.21
CA GLN A 243 -42.72 -15.63 8.21
C GLN A 243 -42.95 -14.10 8.33
N VAL A 244 -42.25 -13.46 9.25
CA VAL A 244 -42.35 -12.00 9.43
C VAL A 244 -41.85 -11.28 8.16
N ALA A 245 -40.72 -11.72 7.57
CA ALA A 245 -40.18 -11.14 6.35
C ALA A 245 -41.15 -11.24 5.16
N ARG A 246 -41.84 -12.38 5.01
CA ARG A 246 -42.90 -12.53 4.00
C ARG A 246 -44.07 -11.57 4.23
N ALA A 247 -44.52 -11.43 5.47
CA ALA A 247 -45.58 -10.48 5.81
C ALA A 247 -45.19 -9.03 5.51
N VAL A 248 -43.91 -8.67 5.74
CA VAL A 248 -43.37 -7.36 5.35
C VAL A 248 -43.33 -7.21 3.82
N TYR A 249 -42.80 -8.21 3.13
CA TYR A 249 -42.65 -8.22 1.67
C TYR A 249 -44.01 -8.03 0.97
N ASP A 250 -45.02 -8.81 1.34
CA ASP A 250 -46.35 -8.75 0.76
C ASP A 250 -47.00 -7.37 0.92
N GLN A 251 -46.74 -6.69 2.03
CA GLN A 251 -47.28 -5.36 2.27
C GLN A 251 -46.48 -4.26 1.57
N THR A 252 -45.19 -4.45 1.35
CA THR A 252 -44.35 -3.49 0.61
C THR A 252 -44.59 -3.57 -0.89
N GLU A 253 -44.82 -4.76 -1.45
CA GLU A 253 -45.18 -4.94 -2.87
C GLU A 253 -46.56 -4.35 -3.19
N LYS A 254 -47.57 -4.65 -2.39
CA LYS A 254 -48.97 -4.16 -2.60
C LYS A 254 -49.08 -2.64 -2.55
N ASN A 255 -48.19 -1.97 -1.88
CA ASN A 255 -48.22 -0.53 -1.62
C ASN A 255 -47.42 0.31 -2.63
N GLY A 256 -46.83 -0.31 -3.64
CA GLY A 256 -46.03 0.34 -4.69
C GLY A 256 -46.70 0.42 -6.06
N GLY A 257 -47.98 0.10 -6.13
CA GLY A 257 -48.82 0.33 -7.31
C GLY A 257 -49.44 1.71 -7.36
#